data_3a1207a0ad49e73e82d81f37330d63a3
#
_entry.id   3a1207a0ad49e73e82d81f37330d63a3
#
_cell.length_a   1.000
_cell.length_b   1.000
_cell.length_c   1.000
_cell.angle_alpha   90.00
_cell.angle_beta   90.00
_cell.angle_gamma   90.00
#
_symmetry.space_group_name_H-M   'P 1'
#
loop_
_entity.id
_entity.type
_entity.pdbx_description
1 polymer ?
#
loop_
_entity_poly.entity_id
_entity_poly.type
_entity_poly.pdbx_seq_one_letter_code
_entity_poly.pdbx_strand_id
1 'polypeptide(L)'
;QFYDSGAGFLERHTDPVGSHQSVVPILSMSSKGEDFISGGLEVEIDGKWHIVDDYVESGDLILMNGDLPHGVQKIDPEKDFNLYGSGRWMGLFAINKVAGSEKAPNSTPLNAE
;
A
#
# COMPACT_ATOMS: atom_id res chain seq x y z
N GLN A 1 -1.23 4.41 -7.33
CA GLN A 1 -2.52 4.26 -6.63
C GLN A 1 -2.86 5.54 -5.89
N PHE A 2 -4.11 5.96 -5.99
CA PHE A 2 -4.61 7.17 -5.36
C PHE A 2 -5.80 6.85 -4.45
N TYR A 3 -5.76 7.44 -3.26
CA TYR A 3 -6.85 7.42 -2.29
C TYR A 3 -7.32 8.85 -2.08
N ASP A 4 -8.48 9.18 -2.61
CA ASP A 4 -9.04 10.53 -2.56
C ASP A 4 -9.52 10.90 -1.16
N SER A 5 -9.38 12.18 -0.82
CA SER A 5 -9.95 12.72 0.41
C SER A 5 -11.48 12.58 0.39
N GLY A 6 -12.02 12.11 1.51
CA GLY A 6 -13.46 11.92 1.70
C GLY A 6 -13.96 10.50 1.41
N ALA A 7 -13.30 9.72 0.55
CA ALA A 7 -13.77 8.39 0.16
C ALA A 7 -12.71 7.29 0.13
N GLY A 8 -11.43 7.63 -0.13
CA GLY A 8 -10.38 6.64 -0.35
C GLY A 8 -10.04 5.83 0.91
N PHE A 9 -10.07 4.51 0.80
CA PHE A 9 -9.65 3.59 1.86
C PHE A 9 -9.31 2.22 1.27
N LEU A 10 -8.69 1.37 2.09
CA LEU A 10 -8.48 -0.03 1.80
C LEU A 10 -8.70 -0.81 3.09
N GLU A 11 -9.59 -1.81 3.04
CA GLU A 11 -9.89 -2.64 4.20
C GLU A 11 -8.65 -3.38 4.70
N ARG A 12 -8.61 -3.65 5.99
CA ARG A 12 -7.55 -4.43 6.63
C ARG A 12 -7.48 -5.82 6.05
N HIS A 13 -6.30 -6.27 5.67
CA HIS A 13 -6.04 -7.56 5.06
C HIS A 13 -4.58 -7.96 5.24
N THR A 14 -4.25 -9.16 4.80
CA THR A 14 -2.87 -9.61 4.59
C THR A 14 -2.69 -9.93 3.11
N ASP A 15 -1.50 -9.70 2.58
CA ASP A 15 -1.17 -10.11 1.23
C ASP A 15 -0.68 -11.56 1.20
N PRO A 16 -0.92 -12.31 0.11
CA PRO A 16 -0.29 -13.60 -0.08
C PRO A 16 1.23 -13.44 -0.14
N VAL A 17 1.93 -14.12 0.75
CA VAL A 17 3.40 -14.14 0.74
C VAL A 17 3.87 -15.41 0.05
N GLY A 18 4.64 -15.23 -1.00
CA GLY A 18 5.25 -16.30 -1.74
C GLY A 18 6.78 -16.23 -1.70
N SER A 19 7.42 -17.26 -2.21
CA SER A 19 8.89 -17.31 -2.31
C SER A 19 9.48 -16.23 -3.23
N HIS A 20 8.65 -15.62 -4.08
CA HIS A 20 9.06 -14.59 -5.02
C HIS A 20 8.81 -13.17 -4.51
N GLN A 21 7.95 -13.01 -3.50
CA GLN A 21 7.66 -11.71 -2.90
C GLN A 21 7.30 -11.88 -1.43
N SER A 22 8.22 -11.56 -0.55
CA SER A 22 8.02 -11.49 0.89
C SER A 22 7.92 -10.03 1.38
N VAL A 23 8.46 -9.12 0.62
CA VAL A 23 8.47 -7.69 0.92
C VAL A 23 7.66 -6.93 -0.12
N VAL A 24 6.82 -6.02 0.33
CA VAL A 24 6.03 -5.11 -0.52
C VAL A 24 6.67 -3.73 -0.45
N PRO A 25 7.34 -3.27 -1.52
CA PRO A 25 7.87 -1.92 -1.57
C PRO A 25 6.78 -0.92 -1.95
N ILE A 26 6.64 0.12 -1.15
CA ILE A 26 5.67 1.19 -1.35
C ILE A 26 6.40 2.53 -1.37
N LEU A 27 6.33 3.24 -2.48
CA LEU A 27 6.84 4.61 -2.57
C LEU A 27 5.76 5.57 -2.08
N SER A 28 6.06 6.34 -1.04
CA SER A 28 5.21 7.42 -0.60
C SER A 28 5.30 8.58 -1.59
N MET A 29 4.17 9.01 -2.14
CA MET A 29 4.10 10.09 -3.16
C MET A 29 3.28 11.28 -2.66
N SER A 30 2.99 11.31 -1.38
CA SER A 30 2.28 12.40 -0.70
C SER A 30 2.72 12.45 0.75
N SER A 31 2.52 13.60 1.37
CA SER A 31 2.88 13.84 2.77
C SER A 31 1.63 14.15 3.58
N LYS A 32 1.44 13.41 4.67
CA LYS A 32 0.37 13.72 5.62
C LYS A 32 0.66 15.06 6.29
N GLY A 33 -0.34 15.90 6.39
CA GLY A 33 -0.21 17.28 6.83
C GLY A 33 -0.09 18.30 5.70
N GLU A 34 0.22 17.85 4.47
CA GLU A 34 0.30 18.69 3.28
C GLU A 34 -0.75 18.27 2.24
N ASP A 35 -0.70 17.03 1.79
CA ASP A 35 -1.56 16.52 0.71
C ASP A 35 -2.88 15.95 1.24
N PHE A 36 -2.88 15.46 2.47
CA PHE A 36 -4.05 14.99 3.22
C PHE A 36 -3.78 15.16 4.72
N ILE A 37 -4.82 15.15 5.55
CA ILE A 37 -4.70 15.48 6.98
C ILE A 37 -4.87 14.26 7.87
N SER A 38 -5.79 13.36 7.54
CA SER A 38 -6.09 12.21 8.40
C SER A 38 -6.19 10.90 7.62
N GLY A 39 -6.06 9.79 8.33
CA GLY A 39 -5.99 8.48 7.75
C GLY A 39 -4.58 8.10 7.31
N GLY A 40 -4.47 7.17 6.38
CA GLY A 40 -3.20 6.71 5.83
C GLY A 40 -2.99 5.21 5.97
N LEU A 41 -1.85 4.74 5.47
CA LEU A 41 -1.42 3.35 5.58
C LEU A 41 -1.30 2.96 7.05
N GLU A 42 -2.02 1.91 7.44
CA GLU A 42 -1.94 1.35 8.79
C GLU A 42 -1.41 -0.08 8.75
N VAL A 43 -0.63 -0.43 9.76
CA VAL A 43 -0.10 -1.78 9.96
C VAL A 43 -0.27 -2.22 11.41
N GLU A 44 -0.49 -3.51 11.60
CA GLU A 44 -0.53 -4.10 12.93
C GLU A 44 0.83 -4.70 13.27
N ILE A 45 1.40 -4.25 14.38
CA ILE A 45 2.65 -4.77 14.93
C ILE A 45 2.44 -5.07 16.41
N ASP A 46 2.68 -6.32 16.79
CA ASP A 46 2.50 -6.78 18.17
C ASP A 46 1.11 -6.45 18.77
N GLY A 47 0.08 -6.61 17.96
CA GLY A 47 -1.31 -6.37 18.35
C GLY A 47 -1.72 -4.91 18.41
N LYS A 48 -0.88 -4.00 17.93
CA LYS A 48 -1.15 -2.56 17.88
C LYS A 48 -1.14 -2.04 16.45
N TRP A 49 -2.10 -1.20 16.12
CA TRP A 49 -2.18 -0.55 14.83
C TRP A 49 -1.40 0.76 14.84
N HIS A 50 -0.58 0.95 13.82
CA HIS A 50 0.24 2.14 13.62
C HIS A 50 -0.09 2.76 12.27
N ILE A 51 -0.18 4.09 12.24
CA ILE A 51 -0.31 4.83 10.99
C ILE A 51 1.08 5.14 10.46
N VAL A 52 1.46 4.49 9.36
CA VAL A 52 2.80 4.63 8.77
C VAL A 52 3.02 6.04 8.23
N ASP A 53 1.98 6.64 7.67
CA ASP A 53 2.06 8.01 7.13
C ASP A 53 2.35 9.09 8.20
N ASP A 54 2.26 8.76 9.49
CA ASP A 54 2.70 9.66 10.56
C ASP A 54 4.24 9.75 10.66
N TYR A 55 4.97 8.84 10.03
CA TYR A 55 6.43 8.71 10.13
C TYR A 55 7.17 8.88 8.82
N VAL A 56 6.46 8.99 7.70
CA VAL A 56 7.03 9.09 6.36
C VAL A 56 6.53 10.32 5.63
N GLU A 57 7.25 10.73 4.62
CA GLU A 57 6.90 11.83 3.74
C GLU A 57 7.06 11.44 2.27
N SER A 58 6.62 12.31 1.38
CA SER A 58 6.75 12.10 -0.06
C SER A 58 8.22 11.87 -0.45
N GLY A 59 8.46 10.78 -1.16
CA GLY A 59 9.80 10.34 -1.56
C GLY A 59 10.35 9.19 -0.72
N ASP A 60 9.77 8.89 0.43
CA ASP A 60 10.20 7.77 1.26
C ASP A 60 9.76 6.43 0.68
N LEU A 61 10.61 5.44 0.82
CA LEU A 61 10.32 4.05 0.45
C LEU A 61 9.98 3.25 1.71
N ILE A 62 8.78 2.70 1.72
CA ILE A 62 8.31 1.81 2.77
C ILE A 62 8.55 0.38 2.32
N LEU A 63 9.24 -0.40 3.12
CA LEU A 63 9.40 -1.85 2.91
C LEU A 63 8.59 -2.58 3.97
N MET A 64 7.54 -3.25 3.54
CA MET A 64 6.61 -3.91 4.42
C MET A 64 6.57 -5.41 4.13
N ASN A 65 6.50 -6.23 5.18
CA ASN A 65 6.18 -7.64 5.02
C ASN A 65 4.68 -7.78 4.71
N GLY A 66 4.35 -8.45 3.61
CA GLY A 66 2.96 -8.65 3.20
C GLY A 66 2.12 -9.49 4.19
N ASP A 67 2.77 -10.28 5.04
CA ASP A 67 2.09 -11.04 6.11
C ASP A 67 1.53 -10.16 7.22
N LEU A 68 2.06 -8.96 7.40
CA LEU A 68 1.53 -8.05 8.40
C LEU A 68 0.11 -7.63 8.01
N PRO A 69 -0.85 -7.71 8.93
CA PRO A 69 -2.15 -7.10 8.71
C PRO A 69 -1.98 -5.60 8.44
N HIS A 70 -2.56 -5.13 7.36
CA HIS A 70 -2.45 -3.74 6.95
C HIS A 70 -3.70 -3.29 6.20
N GLY A 71 -3.82 -2.01 6.02
CA GLY A 71 -4.90 -1.39 5.29
C GLY A 71 -4.60 0.09 5.07
N VAL A 72 -5.55 0.81 4.54
CA VAL A 72 -5.49 2.27 4.45
C VAL A 72 -6.73 2.83 5.11
N GLN A 73 -6.55 3.50 6.24
CA GLN A 73 -7.64 4.21 6.90
C GLN A 73 -8.18 5.29 5.96
N LYS A 74 -9.47 5.51 6.06
CA LYS A 74 -10.15 6.50 5.22
C LYS A 74 -9.45 7.85 5.27
N ILE A 75 -9.10 8.35 4.09
CA ILE A 75 -8.39 9.60 3.91
C ILE A 75 -9.37 10.76 4.08
N ASP A 76 -9.10 11.66 5.01
CA ASP A 76 -9.88 12.86 5.28
C ASP A 76 -11.41 12.60 5.26
N PRO A 77 -11.94 11.74 6.14
CA PRO A 77 -13.35 11.34 6.07
C PRO A 77 -14.33 12.50 6.27
N GLU A 78 -13.87 13.60 6.81
CA GLU A 78 -14.68 14.80 7.02
C GLU A 78 -14.86 15.66 5.75
N LYS A 79 -14.07 15.38 4.70
CA LYS A 79 -14.16 16.10 3.43
C LYS A 79 -15.18 15.47 2.50
N ASP A 80 -15.81 16.29 1.68
CA ASP A 80 -16.60 15.81 0.57
C ASP A 80 -15.70 15.23 -0.52
N PHE A 81 -16.17 14.18 -1.15
CA PHE A 81 -15.49 13.58 -2.28
C PHE A 81 -15.31 14.59 -3.43
N ASN A 82 -14.09 14.70 -3.91
CA ASN A 82 -13.76 15.52 -5.08
C ASN A 82 -12.64 14.84 -5.86
N LEU A 83 -12.95 14.33 -7.03
CA LEU A 83 -12.00 13.60 -7.89
C LEU A 83 -10.72 14.39 -8.22
N TYR A 84 -10.80 15.71 -8.23
CA TYR A 84 -9.67 16.59 -8.49
C TYR A 84 -9.12 17.25 -7.21
N GLY A 85 -9.57 16.77 -6.07
CA GLY A 85 -9.17 17.29 -4.76
C GLY A 85 -7.87 16.70 -4.24
N SER A 86 -7.65 16.90 -2.97
CA SER A 86 -6.53 16.35 -2.21
C SER A 86 -6.70 14.85 -1.97
N GLY A 87 -5.61 14.20 -1.59
CA GLY A 87 -5.63 12.79 -1.27
C GLY A 87 -4.22 12.21 -1.11
N ARG A 88 -4.19 10.90 -0.90
CA ARG A 88 -2.96 10.15 -0.70
C ARG A 88 -2.56 9.42 -1.98
N TRP A 89 -1.38 9.72 -2.47
CA TRP A 89 -0.75 9.03 -3.60
C TRP A 89 0.33 8.07 -3.13
N MET A 90 0.41 6.92 -3.77
CA MET A 90 1.50 5.96 -3.56
C MET A 90 1.84 5.21 -4.84
N GLY A 91 3.10 4.79 -4.95
CA GLY A 91 3.58 3.84 -5.94
C GLY A 91 3.73 2.46 -5.31
N LEU A 92 3.12 1.45 -5.89
CA LEU A 92 3.26 0.06 -5.47
C LEU A 92 4.14 -0.70 -6.47
N PHE A 93 5.20 -1.32 -5.96
CA PHE A 93 6.07 -2.17 -6.78
C PHE A 93 5.67 -3.63 -6.57
N ALA A 94 4.98 -4.19 -7.53
CA ALA A 94 4.60 -5.60 -7.51
C ALA A 94 5.68 -6.44 -8.21
N ILE A 95 6.15 -7.48 -7.52
CA ILE A 95 7.04 -8.48 -8.09
C ILE A 95 6.17 -9.63 -8.57
N ASN A 96 6.04 -9.77 -9.88
CA ASN A 96 5.20 -10.80 -10.49
C ASN A 96 6.06 -11.84 -11.19
N LYS A 97 5.54 -13.05 -11.25
CA LYS A 97 6.08 -14.09 -12.11
C LYS A 97 5.74 -13.79 -13.56
N VAL A 98 6.70 -13.99 -14.44
CA VAL A 98 6.55 -13.70 -15.85
C VAL A 98 6.47 -14.99 -16.63
N ALA A 99 5.63 -15.06 -17.65
CA ALA A 99 5.57 -16.17 -18.57
C ALA A 99 6.96 -16.42 -19.21
N GLY A 100 7.37 -17.67 -19.32
CA GLY A 100 8.71 -18.05 -19.81
C GLY A 100 9.78 -18.13 -18.73
N SER A 101 9.45 -17.89 -17.48
CA SER A 101 10.38 -18.02 -16.36
C SER A 101 10.32 -19.42 -15.70
N GLU A 102 10.02 -20.45 -16.50
CA GLU A 102 9.81 -21.82 -16.04
C GLU A 102 11.05 -22.44 -15.40
N LYS A 103 12.21 -21.89 -15.73
CA LYS A 103 13.48 -22.35 -15.15
C LYS A 103 13.73 -21.78 -13.75
N ALA A 104 13.02 -20.75 -13.38
CA ALA A 104 13.14 -20.16 -12.05
C ALA A 104 12.32 -21.00 -11.05
N PRO A 105 12.93 -21.48 -9.96
CA PRO A 105 12.19 -22.16 -8.91
C PRO A 105 11.04 -21.29 -8.41
N ASN A 106 9.89 -21.86 -8.20
CA ASN A 106 8.71 -21.16 -7.70
C ASN A 106 8.12 -20.11 -8.66
N SER A 107 8.62 -20.03 -9.89
CA SER A 107 7.97 -19.16 -10.86
C SER A 107 6.77 -19.87 -11.48
N THR A 108 5.68 -19.14 -11.57
CA THR A 108 4.47 -19.60 -12.26
C THR A 108 4.23 -18.68 -13.45
N PRO A 109 4.13 -19.20 -14.66
CA PRO A 109 3.82 -18.38 -15.83
C PRO A 109 2.49 -17.65 -15.63
N LEU A 110 2.42 -16.41 -16.07
CA LEU A 110 1.19 -15.62 -15.97
C LEU A 110 0.01 -16.27 -16.70
N ASN A 111 0.30 -17.08 -17.71
CA ASN A 111 -0.72 -17.76 -18.52
C ASN A 111 -1.09 -19.16 -18.01
N ALA A 112 -0.63 -19.55 -16.83
CA ALA A 112 -0.95 -20.85 -16.25
C ALA A 112 -2.31 -20.87 -15.53
N GLU A 113 -3.02 -19.79 -15.59
CA GLU A 113 -4.34 -19.60 -14.97
C GLU A 113 -5.46 -20.11 -15.86
#